data_3274012f1fa864ee08301b7f4cda6a24
#
_entry.id   3274012f1fa864ee08301b7f4cda6a24
#
_cell.length_a   1.000
_cell.length_b   1.000
_cell.length_c   1.000
_cell.angle_alpha   90.00
_cell.angle_beta   90.00
_cell.angle_gamma   90.00
#
_symmetry.space_group_name_H-M   'P 1'
#
loop_
_entity.id
_entity.type
_entity.pdbx_description
1 polymer ?
#
loop_
_entity_poly.entity_id
_entity_poly.type
_entity_poly.pdbx_seq_one_letter_code
_entity_poly.pdbx_strand_id
1 'polypeptide(L)'
;SIRKQALWNGILMASIVLDNRGNLISVPILTELGISKTEKMKNALLEISLKIEDYIEGLNDTQTLDDDDLKEILKKIILKEIKILFSIRPVVNIHINRVQ
;
A
#
# COMPACT_ATOMS: atom_id res chain seq x y z
N SER A 1 11.93 -14.91 -8.40
CA SER A 1 10.88 -14.43 -9.30
C SER A 1 9.63 -14.02 -8.51
N ILE A 2 8.79 -13.22 -9.12
CA ILE A 2 7.52 -12.77 -8.51
C ILE A 2 6.64 -13.95 -8.13
N ARG A 3 6.52 -14.93 -9.03
CA ARG A 3 5.69 -16.10 -8.79
C ARG A 3 6.17 -16.91 -7.59
N LYS A 4 7.49 -17.10 -7.48
CA LYS A 4 8.08 -17.84 -6.36
C LYS A 4 7.92 -17.06 -5.05
N GLN A 5 8.09 -15.75 -5.09
CA GLN A 5 7.92 -14.88 -3.93
C GLN A 5 6.48 -14.91 -3.42
N ALA A 6 5.49 -14.82 -4.32
CA ALA A 6 4.08 -14.88 -3.94
C ALA A 6 3.71 -16.23 -3.32
N LEU A 7 4.30 -17.32 -3.82
CA LEU A 7 4.05 -18.65 -3.28
C LEU A 7 4.50 -18.77 -1.82
N TRP A 8 5.64 -18.17 -1.46
CA TRP A 8 6.22 -18.30 -0.12
C TRP A 8 5.82 -17.19 0.84
N ASN A 9 5.64 -15.97 0.35
CA ASN A 9 5.42 -14.80 1.21
C ASN A 9 4.06 -14.15 1.03
N GLY A 10 3.28 -14.61 0.05
CA GLY A 10 1.96 -14.06 -0.22
C GLY A 10 1.97 -12.76 -1.00
N ILE A 11 0.79 -12.19 -1.13
CA ILE A 11 0.55 -10.96 -1.90
C ILE A 11 -0.18 -9.95 -1.03
N LEU A 12 0.26 -8.71 -1.09
CA LEU A 12 -0.47 -7.56 -0.54
C LEU A 12 -0.96 -6.69 -1.68
N MET A 13 -2.23 -6.36 -1.63
CA MET A 13 -2.85 -5.46 -2.60
C MET A 13 -3.30 -4.19 -1.90
N ALA A 14 -2.96 -3.05 -2.47
CA ALA A 14 -3.40 -1.76 -1.96
C ALA A 14 -4.22 -1.04 -3.02
N SER A 15 -5.40 -0.57 -2.63
CA SER A 15 -6.29 0.20 -3.50
C SER A 15 -6.34 1.64 -3.01
N ILE A 16 -5.94 2.55 -3.90
CA ILE A 16 -5.84 3.98 -3.60
C ILE A 16 -6.77 4.72 -4.56
N VAL A 17 -7.69 5.51 -4.04
CA VAL A 17 -8.63 6.28 -4.85
C VAL A 17 -8.35 7.76 -4.66
N LEU A 18 -7.98 8.42 -5.74
CA LEU A 18 -7.62 9.85 -5.74
C LEU A 18 -8.57 10.63 -6.65
N ASP A 19 -8.78 11.91 -6.32
CA ASP A 19 -9.44 12.82 -7.26
C ASP A 19 -8.43 13.33 -8.29
N ASN A 20 -8.87 14.22 -9.18
CA ASN A 20 -8.01 14.73 -10.24
C ASN A 20 -6.91 15.67 -9.73
N ARG A 21 -6.95 16.08 -8.47
CA ARG A 21 -5.91 16.88 -7.83
C ARG A 21 -4.93 16.06 -7.02
N GLY A 22 -5.16 14.74 -6.92
CA GLY A 22 -4.32 13.87 -6.12
C GLY A 22 -4.71 13.77 -4.66
N ASN A 23 -5.91 14.23 -4.30
CA ASN A 23 -6.42 14.08 -2.94
C ASN A 23 -7.12 12.74 -2.77
N LEU A 24 -6.94 12.12 -1.59
CA LEU A 24 -7.64 10.88 -1.29
C LEU A 24 -9.15 11.11 -1.18
N ILE A 25 -9.92 10.25 -1.85
CA ILE A 25 -11.38 10.24 -1.76
C ILE A 25 -11.84 9.33 -0.63
N SER A 26 -11.09 8.25 -0.39
CA SER A 26 -11.41 7.29 0.66
C SER A 26 -10.12 6.79 1.31
N VAL A 27 -10.26 6.17 2.49
CA VAL A 27 -9.12 5.57 3.17
C VAL A 27 -8.55 4.44 2.30
N PRO A 28 -7.22 4.35 2.15
CA PRO A 28 -6.62 3.25 1.39
C PRO A 28 -7.04 1.90 1.93
N ILE A 29 -7.33 0.97 1.05
CA ILE A 29 -7.75 -0.38 1.42
C ILE A 29 -6.62 -1.35 1.09
N LEU A 30 -6.17 -2.09 2.11
CA LEU A 30 -5.17 -3.13 1.94
C LEU A 30 -5.80 -4.49 2.15
N THR A 31 -5.45 -5.41 1.25
CA THR A 31 -5.93 -6.80 1.29
C THR A 31 -4.73 -7.73 1.19
N GLU A 32 -4.72 -8.79 2.00
CA GLU A 32 -3.67 -9.81 1.93
C GLU A 32 -4.22 -11.10 1.32
N LEU A 33 -3.34 -11.82 0.63
CA LEU A 33 -3.61 -13.13 0.08
C LEU A 33 -2.43 -14.05 0.40
N GLY A 34 -2.71 -15.14 1.11
CA GLY A 34 -1.71 -16.16 1.39
C GLY A 34 -0.68 -15.80 2.45
N ILE A 35 -0.90 -14.73 3.24
CA ILE A 35 0.03 -14.36 4.30
C ILE A 35 -0.48 -14.87 5.65
N SER A 36 -1.48 -14.21 6.21
CA SER A 36 -1.99 -14.54 7.54
C SER A 36 -3.31 -13.79 7.76
N LYS A 37 -4.25 -14.46 8.43
CA LYS A 37 -5.54 -13.82 8.77
C LYS A 37 -5.68 -13.61 10.28
N THR A 38 -4.56 -13.27 10.92
CA THR A 38 -4.52 -13.02 12.35
C THR A 38 -4.94 -11.59 12.66
N GLU A 39 -5.28 -11.32 13.93
CA GLU A 39 -5.53 -9.95 14.39
C GLU A 39 -4.30 -9.07 14.23
N LYS A 40 -3.11 -9.64 14.42
CA LYS A 40 -1.85 -8.92 14.18
C LYS A 40 -1.77 -8.40 12.76
N MET A 41 -2.12 -9.22 11.77
CA MET A 41 -2.12 -8.82 10.36
C MET A 41 -3.20 -7.76 10.10
N LYS A 42 -4.40 -7.93 10.64
CA LYS A 42 -5.46 -6.93 10.48
C LYS A 42 -5.05 -5.57 11.02
N ASN A 43 -4.46 -5.55 12.21
CA ASN A 43 -3.97 -4.32 12.82
C ASN A 43 -2.84 -3.69 12.02
N ALA A 44 -1.94 -4.51 11.49
CA ALA A 44 -0.84 -4.05 10.66
C ALA A 44 -1.36 -3.38 9.38
N LEU A 45 -2.34 -3.99 8.73
CA LEU A 45 -2.93 -3.43 7.50
C LEU A 45 -3.62 -2.09 7.77
N LEU A 46 -4.31 -1.96 8.91
CA LEU A 46 -4.91 -0.69 9.30
C LEU A 46 -3.86 0.38 9.54
N GLU A 47 -2.78 0.05 10.25
CA GLU A 47 -1.70 1.00 10.51
C GLU A 47 -1.00 1.44 9.23
N ILE A 48 -0.76 0.50 8.32
CA ILE A 48 -0.15 0.82 7.03
C ILE A 48 -1.08 1.73 6.22
N SER A 49 -2.39 1.45 6.23
CA SER A 49 -3.39 2.30 5.58
C SER A 49 -3.30 3.74 6.07
N LEU A 50 -3.20 3.93 7.40
CA LEU A 50 -3.08 5.25 7.99
C LEU A 50 -1.76 5.94 7.61
N LYS A 51 -0.67 5.20 7.53
CA LYS A 51 0.62 5.76 7.09
C LYS A 51 0.57 6.21 5.63
N ILE A 52 -0.09 5.45 4.78
CA ILE A 52 -0.28 5.83 3.38
C ILE A 52 -1.14 7.08 3.30
N GLU A 53 -2.22 7.13 4.05
CA GLU A 53 -3.10 8.31 4.11
C GLU A 53 -2.30 9.55 4.54
N ASP A 54 -1.53 9.45 5.62
CA ASP A 54 -0.72 10.55 6.12
C ASP A 54 0.29 11.02 5.07
N TYR A 55 0.92 10.08 4.38
CA TYR A 55 1.88 10.42 3.34
C TYR A 55 1.22 11.21 2.21
N ILE A 56 0.10 10.71 1.70
CA ILE A 56 -0.59 11.34 0.57
C ILE A 56 -1.14 12.70 0.97
N GLU A 57 -1.73 12.81 2.16
CA GLU A 57 -2.26 14.09 2.66
C GLU A 57 -1.16 15.10 2.93
N GLY A 58 0.06 14.63 3.20
CA GLY A 58 1.21 15.50 3.39
C GLY A 58 1.77 16.06 2.08
N LEU A 59 1.39 15.50 0.93
CA LEU A 59 1.78 16.06 -0.36
C LEU A 59 0.96 17.31 -0.63
N ASN A 60 1.62 18.36 -1.12
CA ASN A 60 0.91 19.58 -1.49
C ASN A 60 0.71 19.64 -3.02
N ASP A 61 -0.02 20.63 -3.48
CA ASP A 61 -0.38 20.76 -4.90
C ASP A 61 0.83 20.88 -5.83
N THR A 62 1.98 21.31 -5.30
CA THR A 62 3.21 21.45 -6.09
C THR A 62 4.03 20.17 -6.15
N GLN A 63 3.70 19.17 -5.35
CA GLN A 63 4.38 17.90 -5.28
C GLN A 63 3.60 16.82 -6.04
N THR A 64 3.24 17.13 -7.28
CA THR A 64 2.51 16.17 -8.11
C THR A 64 3.43 15.04 -8.53
N LEU A 65 3.17 13.85 -8.04
CA LEU A 65 3.86 12.65 -8.44
C LEU A 65 3.04 11.94 -9.50
N ASP A 66 3.69 11.35 -10.49
CA ASP A 66 2.97 10.46 -11.40
C ASP A 66 2.64 9.14 -10.66
N ASP A 67 1.77 8.35 -11.26
CA ASP A 67 1.27 7.15 -10.61
C ASP A 67 2.38 6.13 -10.36
N ASP A 68 3.35 6.02 -11.26
CA ASP A 68 4.44 5.06 -11.11
C ASP A 68 5.35 5.45 -9.94
N ASP A 69 5.68 6.73 -9.81
CA ASP A 69 6.50 7.22 -8.70
C ASP A 69 5.76 7.05 -7.37
N LEU A 70 4.48 7.37 -7.34
CA LEU A 70 3.67 7.20 -6.15
C LEU A 70 3.61 5.72 -5.73
N LYS A 71 3.38 4.81 -6.68
CA LYS A 71 3.38 3.37 -6.41
C LYS A 71 4.69 2.90 -5.79
N GLU A 72 5.83 3.38 -6.29
CA GLU A 72 7.12 2.99 -5.75
C GLU A 72 7.30 3.45 -4.30
N ILE A 73 6.87 4.66 -3.99
CA ILE A 73 6.95 5.19 -2.63
C ILE A 73 6.04 4.40 -1.69
N LEU A 74 4.79 4.17 -2.10
CA LEU A 74 3.83 3.44 -1.28
C LEU A 74 4.28 1.99 -1.06
N LYS A 75 4.84 1.37 -2.08
CA LYS A 75 5.40 0.02 -1.98
C LYS A 75 6.50 -0.05 -0.92
N LYS A 76 7.39 0.95 -0.88
CA LYS A 76 8.44 1.00 0.13
C LYS A 76 7.88 1.14 1.54
N ILE A 77 6.84 1.95 1.71
CA ILE A 77 6.17 2.11 3.01
C ILE A 77 5.60 0.77 3.47
N ILE A 78 4.89 0.08 2.59
CA ILE A 78 4.26 -1.21 2.90
C ILE A 78 5.31 -2.26 3.25
N LEU A 79 6.32 -2.42 2.40
CA LEU A 79 7.35 -3.45 2.59
C LEU A 79 8.15 -3.23 3.87
N LYS A 80 8.45 -1.98 4.21
CA LYS A 80 9.18 -1.66 5.44
C LYS A 80 8.41 -2.11 6.66
N GLU A 81 7.12 -1.78 6.74
CA GLU A 81 6.28 -2.14 7.89
C GLU A 81 6.10 -3.66 8.00
N ILE A 82 5.83 -4.32 6.89
CA ILE A 82 5.62 -5.76 6.88
C ILE A 82 6.89 -6.50 7.27
N LYS A 83 8.04 -6.04 6.81
CA LYS A 83 9.32 -6.65 7.17
C LYS A 83 9.59 -6.54 8.67
N ILE A 84 9.32 -5.37 9.24
CA ILE A 84 9.53 -5.13 10.67
C ILE A 84 8.62 -6.03 11.50
N LEU A 85 7.34 -6.16 11.13
CA LEU A 85 6.34 -6.87 11.91
C LEU A 85 6.34 -8.39 11.70
N PHE A 86 6.67 -8.85 10.50
CA PHE A 86 6.50 -10.26 10.12
C PHE A 86 7.75 -10.90 9.54
N SER A 87 8.81 -10.13 9.27
CA SER A 87 10.06 -10.63 8.69
C SER A 87 9.87 -11.35 7.36
N ILE A 88 8.89 -10.91 6.58
CA ILE A 88 8.61 -11.46 5.24
C ILE A 88 8.66 -10.36 4.20
N ARG A 89 8.73 -10.76 2.94
CA ARG A 89 8.72 -9.85 1.81
C ARG A 89 7.71 -10.32 0.76
N PRO A 90 6.43 -9.96 0.93
CA PRO A 90 5.41 -10.34 -0.05
C PRO A 90 5.54 -9.57 -1.35
N VAL A 91 4.85 -10.04 -2.37
CA VAL A 91 4.62 -9.24 -3.57
C VAL A 91 3.62 -8.15 -3.21
N VAL A 92 3.94 -6.90 -3.54
CA VAL A 92 3.04 -5.77 -3.29
C VAL A 92 2.52 -5.24 -4.62
N ASN A 93 1.20 -5.20 -4.71
CA ASN A 93 0.51 -4.69 -5.88
C ASN A 93 -0.30 -3.46 -5.47
N ILE A 94 -0.06 -2.33 -6.13
CA ILE A 94 -0.76 -1.09 -5.80
C ILE A 94 -1.58 -0.65 -7.00
N HIS A 95 -2.87 -0.45 -6.75
CA HIS A 95 -3.78 0.06 -7.76
C HIS A 95 -4.17 1.49 -7.40
N ILE A 96 -3.89 2.42 -8.31
CA ILE A 96 -4.28 3.82 -8.16
C ILE A 96 -5.41 4.09 -9.15
N ASN A 97 -6.55 4.47 -8.61
CA ASN A 97 -7.73 4.84 -9.40
C ASN A 97 -7.98 6.32 -9.24
N ARG A 98 -7.93 7.05 -10.34
CA ARG A 98 -8.22 8.49 -10.32
C ARG A 98 -9.63 8.72 -10.83
N VAL A 99 -10.43 9.41 -10.03
CA VAL A 99 -11.81 9.75 -10.38
C VAL A 99 -11.94 11.26 -10.46
N GLN A 100 -12.86 11.69 -11.29
CA GLN A 100 -13.11 13.12 -11.51
C GLN A 100 -14.24 13.64 -10.64
#